data_02ef637d925642f88f2da34b4bc5b4cc
#
_entry.id   02ef637d925642f88f2da34b4bc5b4cc
#
_cell.length_a   1.000
_cell.length_b   1.000
_cell.length_c   1.000
_cell.angle_alpha   90.00
_cell.angle_beta   90.00
_cell.angle_gamma   90.00
#
_symmetry.space_group_name_H-M   'P 1'
#
loop_
_entity.id
_entity.type
_entity.pdbx_description
1 polymer ?
#
loop_
_entity_poly.entity_id
_entity_poly.type
_entity_poly.pdbx_seq_one_letter_code
_entity_poly.pdbx_strand_id
1 'polypeptide(L)'
;MKFKKYTVVIATAALFLSGVHCAQAEKMQTRIGELEFTHDFANGYPTDASVEKIFDEMDFQRACQAYIWAIPAVSMSQWQHEHMATLGAENGQIVFIESYDDRAGGLTYNSTTPYVLPFIDLADGPWVAVMPEGEVRGAAHDMWQISMTTLTEPGKYMFVGPGQKVPEGEEAEGYKITKSPTNSLLLGIRLMSTDRDERMKQLKKIEIYPWAERKSPRPRGYITPGGKRWLAAQPRGMEYWERLADVVNREPVFERDRFFMAMLKELGIEKGKPFQPTERQKKILTDAALVGESMAKANNFAKRLKTGKYVKGSHWYFATVAFPDQKAENYDQLDERAAWFYEAVTNNAAMHGQRTGKGQVYMASNKDKDGDWLDGGRNYVLHVPPDAPAETFWSITLYDVATRCLLQNEQKIADRSSRMDLIKNADGSVDIYMGPKAPKGKEANWIPTVPGKAWFPYFRLYSPKKAFMDRSWILPDIEKNR
;
A
#
# COMPACT_ATOMS: atom_id res chain seq x y z
N MET A 1 -62.61 12.52 53.53
CA MET A 1 -63.36 11.81 52.48
C MET A 1 -62.82 10.37 52.38
N LYS A 2 -63.67 9.39 52.70
CA LYS A 2 -63.29 7.95 52.92
C LYS A 2 -63.30 7.23 51.56
N PHE A 3 -62.18 6.60 51.17
CA PHE A 3 -62.14 5.65 50.05
C PHE A 3 -62.36 4.24 50.58
N LYS A 4 -63.43 3.57 50.13
CA LYS A 4 -63.69 2.15 50.37
C LYS A 4 -62.83 1.28 49.47
N LYS A 5 -62.08 0.37 50.03
CA LYS A 5 -61.44 -0.74 49.35
C LYS A 5 -62.48 -1.84 49.06
N TYR A 6 -62.54 -2.26 47.79
CA TYR A 6 -63.20 -3.49 47.38
C TYR A 6 -62.12 -4.52 47.04
N THR A 7 -62.01 -5.57 47.77
CA THR A 7 -61.17 -6.71 47.47
C THR A 7 -62.01 -7.70 46.68
N VAL A 8 -61.67 -7.95 45.45
CA VAL A 8 -62.21 -9.03 44.63
C VAL A 8 -61.19 -10.15 44.61
N VAL A 9 -61.55 -11.27 45.25
CA VAL A 9 -60.82 -12.53 45.21
C VAL A 9 -61.30 -13.28 43.96
N ILE A 10 -60.52 -13.39 42.95
CA ILE A 10 -60.74 -14.32 41.83
C ILE A 10 -59.84 -15.51 42.03
N ALA A 11 -60.48 -16.64 42.41
CA ALA A 11 -59.84 -17.94 42.45
C ALA A 11 -59.72 -18.46 40.99
N THR A 12 -58.54 -18.37 40.43
CA THR A 12 -58.23 -18.97 39.11
C THR A 12 -57.71 -20.39 39.35
N ALA A 13 -58.50 -21.39 39.01
CA ALA A 13 -58.04 -22.76 38.91
C ALA A 13 -57.04 -22.90 37.74
N ALA A 14 -55.79 -23.11 38.07
CA ALA A 14 -54.76 -23.44 37.05
C ALA A 14 -54.96 -24.89 36.62
N LEU A 15 -55.58 -25.11 35.48
CA LEU A 15 -55.46 -26.39 34.78
C LEU A 15 -54.01 -26.47 34.21
N PHE A 16 -53.19 -27.34 34.83
CA PHE A 16 -51.95 -27.79 34.22
C PHE A 16 -52.29 -28.70 33.03
N LEU A 17 -52.49 -28.11 31.85
CA LEU A 17 -52.35 -28.83 30.61
C LEU A 17 -50.85 -28.99 30.40
N SER A 18 -50.31 -30.17 30.68
CA SER A 18 -49.02 -30.63 30.17
C SER A 18 -49.15 -30.79 28.66
N GLY A 19 -49.10 -29.65 27.96
CA GLY A 19 -48.91 -29.61 26.52
C GLY A 19 -47.54 -30.18 26.26
N VAL A 20 -47.46 -31.29 25.56
CA VAL A 20 -46.25 -31.68 24.83
C VAL A 20 -45.97 -30.53 23.86
N HIS A 21 -45.10 -29.61 24.28
CA HIS A 21 -44.55 -28.63 23.32
C HIS A 21 -43.73 -29.47 22.35
N CYS A 22 -44.34 -29.82 21.21
CA CYS A 22 -43.53 -30.16 20.04
C CYS A 22 -42.58 -29.00 19.86
N ALA A 23 -41.31 -29.22 20.06
CA ALA A 23 -40.29 -28.24 19.76
C ALA A 23 -40.45 -27.81 18.31
N GLN A 24 -40.87 -26.59 18.10
CA GLN A 24 -41.12 -26.04 16.78
C GLN A 24 -39.80 -25.50 16.24
N ALA A 25 -39.41 -25.94 15.04
CA ALA A 25 -38.27 -25.42 14.33
C ALA A 25 -38.38 -23.88 14.19
N GLU A 26 -37.33 -23.16 14.57
CA GLU A 26 -37.30 -21.71 14.42
C GLU A 26 -36.58 -21.30 13.15
N LYS A 27 -37.19 -20.35 12.41
CA LYS A 27 -36.61 -19.69 11.27
C LYS A 27 -36.26 -18.25 11.61
N MET A 28 -34.99 -17.92 11.50
CA MET A 28 -34.44 -16.60 11.81
C MET A 28 -33.97 -15.89 10.54
N GLN A 29 -34.49 -14.69 10.33
CA GLN A 29 -33.99 -13.82 9.23
C GLN A 29 -32.72 -13.10 9.67
N THR A 30 -31.65 -13.26 8.91
CA THR A 30 -30.36 -12.66 9.19
C THR A 30 -29.84 -11.91 7.96
N ARG A 31 -28.71 -11.20 8.12
CA ARG A 31 -28.01 -10.56 6.99
C ARG A 31 -27.62 -11.55 5.87
N ILE A 32 -27.38 -12.80 6.21
CA ILE A 32 -27.03 -13.86 5.26
C ILE A 32 -28.24 -14.67 4.80
N GLY A 33 -29.45 -14.19 5.06
CA GLY A 33 -30.73 -14.83 4.73
C GLY A 33 -31.31 -15.62 5.89
N GLU A 34 -32.27 -16.49 5.57
CA GLU A 34 -32.94 -17.32 6.55
C GLU A 34 -32.01 -18.44 7.04
N LEU A 35 -31.94 -18.57 8.37
CA LEU A 35 -31.34 -19.71 9.10
C LEU A 35 -32.43 -20.46 9.81
N GLU A 36 -32.39 -21.79 9.79
CA GLU A 36 -33.35 -22.68 10.42
C GLU A 36 -32.66 -23.53 11.48
N PHE A 37 -33.31 -23.68 12.62
CA PHE A 37 -32.89 -24.47 13.77
C PHE A 37 -33.93 -25.55 14.08
N THR A 38 -33.49 -26.70 14.66
CA THR A 38 -34.38 -27.83 14.99
C THR A 38 -35.42 -27.50 16.05
N HIS A 39 -35.16 -26.47 16.86
CA HIS A 39 -36.01 -25.95 17.95
C HIS A 39 -35.91 -24.41 17.90
N ASP A 40 -36.24 -23.72 19.00
CA ASP A 40 -35.88 -22.30 19.12
C ASP A 40 -34.34 -22.12 19.13
N PHE A 41 -33.90 -20.91 18.87
CA PHE A 41 -32.45 -20.60 18.73
C PHE A 41 -31.62 -21.03 19.95
N ALA A 42 -32.18 -20.94 21.15
CA ALA A 42 -31.45 -21.26 22.39
C ALA A 42 -31.31 -22.79 22.65
N ASN A 43 -32.28 -23.56 22.19
CA ASN A 43 -32.36 -25.00 22.44
C ASN A 43 -32.16 -25.86 21.18
N GLY A 44 -32.09 -25.22 19.98
CA GLY A 44 -32.00 -25.89 18.70
C GLY A 44 -30.59 -26.02 18.15
N TYR A 45 -30.40 -27.01 17.30
CA TYR A 45 -29.23 -27.16 16.47
C TYR A 45 -29.50 -26.52 15.10
N PRO A 46 -28.52 -25.87 14.46
CA PRO A 46 -28.70 -25.43 13.06
C PRO A 46 -28.92 -26.65 12.17
N THR A 47 -29.84 -26.55 11.22
CA THR A 47 -30.03 -27.59 10.19
C THR A 47 -28.79 -27.67 9.27
N ASP A 48 -28.58 -28.79 8.54
CA ASP A 48 -27.43 -28.96 7.64
C ASP A 48 -27.34 -27.82 6.62
N ALA A 49 -28.46 -27.39 6.07
CA ALA A 49 -28.50 -26.26 5.13
C ALA A 49 -28.09 -24.94 5.78
N SER A 50 -28.44 -24.73 7.07
CA SER A 50 -27.99 -23.57 7.84
C SER A 50 -26.51 -23.66 8.18
N VAL A 51 -26.00 -24.85 8.52
CA VAL A 51 -24.57 -25.10 8.76
C VAL A 51 -23.72 -24.76 7.55
N GLU A 52 -24.08 -25.26 6.35
CA GLU A 52 -23.38 -24.96 5.09
C GLU A 52 -23.34 -23.44 4.84
N LYS A 53 -24.49 -22.76 4.94
CA LYS A 53 -24.59 -21.31 4.76
C LYS A 53 -23.73 -20.53 5.76
N ILE A 54 -23.71 -20.95 7.02
CA ILE A 54 -22.92 -20.30 8.08
C ILE A 54 -21.42 -20.49 7.82
N PHE A 55 -20.99 -21.69 7.40
CA PHE A 55 -19.58 -21.93 7.08
C PHE A 55 -19.14 -21.16 5.83
N ASP A 56 -19.97 -21.06 4.81
CA ASP A 56 -19.67 -20.24 3.63
C ASP A 56 -19.46 -18.77 4.01
N GLU A 57 -20.33 -18.21 4.85
CA GLU A 57 -20.20 -16.84 5.33
C GLU A 57 -18.98 -16.66 6.24
N MET A 58 -18.70 -17.62 7.15
CA MET A 58 -17.49 -17.57 8.00
C MET A 58 -16.22 -17.51 7.15
N ASP A 59 -16.12 -18.36 6.15
CA ASP A 59 -14.95 -18.44 5.29
C ASP A 59 -14.85 -17.21 4.39
N PHE A 60 -15.98 -16.68 3.90
CA PHE A 60 -16.00 -15.42 3.15
C PHE A 60 -15.53 -14.22 3.99
N GLN A 61 -16.01 -14.10 5.25
CA GLN A 61 -15.57 -13.03 6.14
C GLN A 61 -14.08 -13.15 6.47
N ARG A 62 -13.57 -14.37 6.72
CA ARG A 62 -12.14 -14.64 6.93
C ARG A 62 -11.31 -14.25 5.72
N ALA A 63 -11.77 -14.60 4.52
CA ALA A 63 -11.10 -14.24 3.30
C ALA A 63 -11.04 -12.72 3.10
N CYS A 64 -12.13 -11.97 3.33
CA CYS A 64 -12.13 -10.51 3.26
C CYS A 64 -11.13 -9.89 4.25
N GLN A 65 -11.04 -10.38 5.49
CA GLN A 65 -10.08 -9.89 6.47
C GLN A 65 -8.64 -10.28 6.11
N ALA A 66 -8.42 -11.51 5.63
CA ALA A 66 -7.12 -11.95 5.15
C ALA A 66 -6.64 -11.13 3.94
N TYR A 67 -7.56 -10.73 3.03
CA TYR A 67 -7.24 -9.83 1.92
C TYR A 67 -6.66 -8.51 2.43
N ILE A 68 -7.36 -7.82 3.35
CA ILE A 68 -6.91 -6.54 3.92
C ILE A 68 -5.58 -6.68 4.65
N TRP A 69 -5.43 -7.73 5.46
CA TRP A 69 -4.19 -8.00 6.18
C TRP A 69 -2.99 -8.23 5.26
N ALA A 70 -3.20 -8.96 4.15
CA ALA A 70 -2.12 -9.40 3.27
C ALA A 70 -1.66 -8.37 2.23
N ILE A 71 -2.39 -7.24 2.04
CA ILE A 71 -2.08 -6.23 1.02
C ILE A 71 -0.59 -5.85 0.98
N PRO A 72 0.11 -5.55 2.10
CA PRO A 72 1.53 -5.19 2.05
C PRO A 72 2.39 -6.28 1.42
N ALA A 73 2.20 -7.52 1.85
CA ALA A 73 3.01 -8.66 1.40
C ALA A 73 2.68 -9.08 -0.04
N VAL A 74 1.40 -9.09 -0.42
CA VAL A 74 0.98 -9.38 -1.80
C VAL A 74 1.45 -8.29 -2.76
N SER A 75 1.40 -7.01 -2.36
CA SER A 75 1.95 -5.89 -3.13
C SER A 75 3.45 -6.06 -3.38
N MET A 76 4.22 -6.39 -2.34
CA MET A 76 5.67 -6.59 -2.44
C MET A 76 6.01 -7.80 -3.30
N SER A 77 5.29 -8.91 -3.12
CA SER A 77 5.48 -10.15 -3.90
C SER A 77 5.11 -9.94 -5.38
N GLN A 78 4.04 -9.21 -5.67
CA GLN A 78 3.69 -8.87 -7.07
C GLN A 78 4.78 -8.01 -7.70
N TRP A 79 5.28 -7.03 -7.00
CA TRP A 79 6.36 -6.17 -7.49
C TRP A 79 7.65 -6.98 -7.76
N GLN A 80 8.04 -7.87 -6.84
CA GLN A 80 9.16 -8.80 -7.03
C GLN A 80 8.92 -9.72 -8.26
N HIS A 81 7.73 -10.28 -8.38
CA HIS A 81 7.34 -11.12 -9.52
C HIS A 81 7.49 -10.37 -10.86
N GLU A 82 6.99 -9.15 -10.94
CA GLU A 82 7.12 -8.34 -12.16
C GLU A 82 8.59 -8.08 -12.52
N HIS A 83 9.43 -7.77 -11.54
CA HIS A 83 10.85 -7.57 -11.79
C HIS A 83 11.53 -8.84 -12.30
N MET A 84 11.25 -10.00 -11.70
CA MET A 84 11.90 -11.27 -12.03
C MET A 84 11.27 -11.93 -13.27
N ALA A 85 9.96 -12.17 -13.28
CA ALA A 85 9.30 -12.91 -14.34
C ALA A 85 9.05 -12.07 -15.59
N THR A 86 8.58 -10.81 -15.43
CA THR A 86 8.20 -9.96 -16.57
C THR A 86 9.40 -9.20 -17.14
N LEU A 87 10.21 -8.57 -16.27
CA LEU A 87 11.38 -7.81 -16.73
C LEU A 87 12.60 -8.68 -16.94
N GLY A 88 12.70 -9.84 -16.28
CA GLY A 88 13.80 -10.81 -16.42
C GLY A 88 15.00 -10.51 -15.52
N ALA A 89 14.78 -9.81 -14.38
CA ALA A 89 15.85 -9.57 -13.43
C ALA A 89 16.27 -10.85 -12.69
N GLU A 90 17.57 -11.08 -12.53
CA GLU A 90 18.11 -12.11 -11.65
C GLU A 90 18.03 -11.67 -10.18
N ASN A 91 18.20 -12.63 -9.24
CA ASN A 91 18.32 -12.33 -7.81
C ASN A 91 19.46 -11.32 -7.56
N GLY A 92 19.12 -10.21 -6.87
CA GLY A 92 20.04 -9.11 -6.59
C GLY A 92 20.41 -8.24 -7.80
N GLN A 93 19.87 -8.51 -9.00
CA GLN A 93 20.09 -7.64 -10.14
C GLN A 93 19.26 -6.35 -10.03
N ILE A 94 19.90 -5.23 -10.36
CA ILE A 94 19.28 -3.92 -10.30
C ILE A 94 18.28 -3.74 -11.46
N VAL A 95 17.04 -3.38 -11.14
CA VAL A 95 16.11 -2.76 -12.09
C VAL A 95 16.23 -1.25 -11.94
N PHE A 96 16.77 -0.58 -12.97
CA PHE A 96 16.94 0.87 -13.00
C PHE A 96 15.76 1.51 -13.72
N ILE A 97 15.07 2.43 -13.04
CA ILE A 97 13.86 3.09 -13.53
C ILE A 97 14.11 4.59 -13.60
N GLU A 98 14.21 5.14 -14.82
CA GLU A 98 14.51 6.55 -15.04
C GLU A 98 13.47 7.25 -15.92
N SER A 99 13.05 6.65 -17.04
CA SER A 99 12.15 7.28 -17.99
C SER A 99 10.68 7.26 -17.54
N TYR A 100 9.84 8.04 -18.19
CA TYR A 100 8.39 8.00 -17.99
C TYR A 100 7.82 6.61 -18.26
N ASP A 101 8.23 5.99 -19.38
CA ASP A 101 7.75 4.68 -19.79
C ASP A 101 8.20 3.58 -18.81
N ASP A 102 9.43 3.67 -18.27
CA ASP A 102 9.91 2.73 -17.26
C ASP A 102 9.07 2.74 -15.98
N ARG A 103 8.57 3.93 -15.59
CA ARG A 103 7.74 4.11 -14.38
C ARG A 103 6.30 3.65 -14.53
N ALA A 104 5.87 3.28 -15.73
CA ALA A 104 4.47 3.00 -16.04
C ALA A 104 3.82 1.92 -15.14
N GLY A 105 4.61 0.97 -14.65
CA GLY A 105 4.12 -0.13 -13.79
C GLY A 105 4.31 0.08 -12.28
N GLY A 106 4.99 1.13 -11.86
CA GLY A 106 5.32 1.37 -10.44
C GLY A 106 4.24 2.13 -9.69
N LEU A 107 3.84 1.62 -8.52
CA LEU A 107 2.83 2.25 -7.67
C LEU A 107 3.30 3.61 -7.15
N THR A 108 2.58 4.64 -7.48
CA THR A 108 2.79 6.04 -7.07
C THR A 108 4.25 6.54 -7.15
N TYR A 109 5.01 6.03 -8.14
CA TYR A 109 6.37 6.51 -8.40
C TYR A 109 6.37 8.02 -8.66
N ASN A 110 7.39 8.73 -8.18
CA ASN A 110 7.59 10.11 -8.61
C ASN A 110 8.29 10.16 -9.97
N SER A 111 8.15 11.25 -10.69
CA SER A 111 8.79 11.46 -12.00
C SER A 111 10.12 12.18 -11.91
N THR A 112 10.50 12.70 -10.71
CA THR A 112 11.61 13.66 -10.59
C THR A 112 12.97 12.99 -10.41
N THR A 113 13.05 11.84 -9.71
CA THR A 113 14.31 11.14 -9.42
C THR A 113 14.23 9.67 -9.81
N PRO A 114 15.31 9.07 -10.36
CA PRO A 114 15.31 7.66 -10.75
C PRO A 114 15.32 6.73 -9.54
N TYR A 115 14.98 5.46 -9.80
CA TYR A 115 14.98 4.38 -8.82
C TYR A 115 15.99 3.31 -9.20
N VAL A 116 16.66 2.75 -8.20
CA VAL A 116 17.56 1.60 -8.27
C VAL A 116 16.99 0.54 -7.34
N LEU A 117 16.44 -0.53 -7.90
CA LEU A 117 15.53 -1.44 -7.22
C LEU A 117 15.94 -2.92 -7.41
N PRO A 118 16.92 -3.43 -6.67
CA PRO A 118 17.16 -4.86 -6.61
C PRO A 118 16.27 -5.52 -5.56
N PHE A 119 15.62 -6.62 -5.92
CA PHE A 119 15.08 -7.60 -4.99
C PHE A 119 16.15 -8.64 -4.67
N ILE A 120 16.22 -9.06 -3.43
CA ILE A 120 17.17 -10.06 -2.94
C ILE A 120 16.40 -11.17 -2.22
N ASP A 121 16.67 -12.41 -2.61
CA ASP A 121 16.26 -13.60 -1.88
C ASP A 121 17.48 -14.12 -1.09
N LEU A 122 17.30 -14.22 0.23
CA LEU A 122 18.31 -14.64 1.19
C LEU A 122 18.27 -16.15 1.49
N ALA A 123 17.42 -16.94 0.83
CA ALA A 123 17.22 -18.34 1.17
C ALA A 123 18.55 -19.14 1.16
N ASP A 124 19.44 -18.85 0.20
CA ASP A 124 20.72 -19.53 0.02
C ASP A 124 21.88 -18.92 0.83
N GLY A 125 21.66 -17.88 1.59
CA GLY A 125 22.68 -17.25 2.43
C GLY A 125 22.66 -15.72 2.43
N PRO A 126 23.58 -15.08 3.19
CA PRO A 126 23.66 -13.63 3.29
C PRO A 126 24.06 -12.96 1.97
N TRP A 127 23.59 -11.72 1.80
CA TRP A 127 23.93 -10.86 0.65
C TRP A 127 24.55 -9.54 1.10
N VAL A 128 25.33 -8.96 0.22
CA VAL A 128 26.01 -7.68 0.42
C VAL A 128 25.52 -6.65 -0.59
N ALA A 129 25.31 -5.42 -0.12
CA ALA A 129 25.18 -4.25 -0.95
C ALA A 129 26.30 -3.25 -0.61
N VAL A 130 26.99 -2.75 -1.64
CA VAL A 130 28.01 -1.70 -1.52
C VAL A 130 27.38 -0.39 -2.00
N MET A 131 27.34 0.59 -1.11
CA MET A 131 26.78 1.91 -1.39
C MET A 131 27.91 2.91 -1.67
N PRO A 132 27.83 3.68 -2.77
CA PRO A 132 28.85 4.66 -3.13
C PRO A 132 28.73 5.95 -2.31
N GLU A 133 29.76 6.76 -2.36
CA GLU A 133 29.72 8.17 -1.93
C GLU A 133 28.81 9.01 -2.83
N GLY A 134 28.32 10.13 -2.31
CA GLY A 134 27.55 11.13 -3.04
C GLY A 134 26.08 11.18 -2.63
N GLU A 135 25.26 11.84 -3.45
CA GLU A 135 23.84 12.09 -3.16
C GLU A 135 22.97 10.85 -3.45
N VAL A 136 23.16 9.81 -2.63
CA VAL A 136 22.39 8.57 -2.68
C VAL A 136 21.53 8.45 -1.43
N ARG A 137 20.27 8.06 -1.59
CA ARG A 137 19.34 7.80 -0.47
C ARG A 137 18.64 6.48 -0.70
N GLY A 138 18.51 5.67 0.34
CA GLY A 138 17.83 4.39 0.24
C GLY A 138 17.47 3.80 1.58
N ALA A 139 16.73 2.70 1.51
CA ALA A 139 16.41 1.85 2.64
C ALA A 139 16.20 0.41 2.17
N ALA A 140 16.48 -0.55 3.04
CA ALA A 140 16.13 -1.95 2.87
C ALA A 140 14.76 -2.21 3.52
N HIS A 141 13.89 -2.93 2.82
CA HIS A 141 12.54 -3.25 3.27
C HIS A 141 12.33 -4.76 3.25
N ASP A 142 11.71 -5.29 4.29
CA ASP A 142 11.29 -6.68 4.35
C ASP A 142 10.06 -6.95 3.45
N MET A 143 9.59 -8.18 3.38
CA MET A 143 8.45 -8.58 2.56
C MET A 143 7.12 -7.92 2.99
N TRP A 144 7.02 -7.43 4.22
CA TRP A 144 5.88 -6.65 4.74
C TRP A 144 6.04 -5.14 4.53
N GLN A 145 7.08 -4.73 3.79
CA GLN A 145 7.42 -3.35 3.44
C GLN A 145 7.82 -2.49 4.65
N ILE A 146 8.25 -3.12 5.73
CA ILE A 146 8.81 -2.45 6.90
C ILE A 146 10.29 -2.15 6.63
N SER A 147 10.71 -0.91 6.87
CA SER A 147 12.11 -0.50 6.72
C SER A 147 12.97 -1.10 7.83
N MET A 148 14.00 -1.85 7.43
CA MET A 148 14.94 -2.50 8.35
C MET A 148 16.17 -1.64 8.62
N THR A 149 16.69 -0.96 7.61
CA THR A 149 17.87 -0.08 7.72
C THR A 149 17.88 0.94 6.60
N THR A 150 18.55 2.07 6.85
CA THR A 150 18.78 3.10 5.82
C THR A 150 20.08 2.83 5.06
N LEU A 151 20.11 3.20 3.79
CA LEU A 151 21.22 3.05 2.86
C LEU A 151 21.65 4.45 2.36
N THR A 152 21.95 5.34 3.30
CA THR A 152 22.30 6.74 3.01
C THR A 152 23.79 7.01 3.14
N GLU A 153 24.48 6.20 3.94
CA GLU A 153 25.91 6.32 4.15
C GLU A 153 26.65 5.39 3.19
N PRO A 154 27.80 5.80 2.65
CA PRO A 154 28.64 4.92 1.86
C PRO A 154 29.16 3.75 2.69
N GLY A 155 29.46 2.65 2.05
CA GLY A 155 30.01 1.46 2.70
C GLY A 155 29.33 0.16 2.35
N LYS A 156 29.68 -0.88 3.07
CA LYS A 156 29.19 -2.24 2.84
C LYS A 156 28.09 -2.62 3.82
N TYR A 157 26.97 -3.05 3.30
CA TYR A 157 25.81 -3.52 4.07
C TYR A 157 25.62 -5.01 3.84
N MET A 158 25.51 -5.78 4.91
CA MET A 158 25.25 -7.22 4.86
C MET A 158 23.84 -7.52 5.36
N PHE A 159 23.09 -8.27 4.57
CA PHE A 159 21.75 -8.74 4.91
C PHE A 159 21.80 -10.24 5.19
N VAL A 160 21.32 -10.64 6.37
CA VAL A 160 21.34 -12.02 6.86
C VAL A 160 19.88 -12.48 7.01
N GLY A 161 19.53 -13.59 6.40
CA GLY A 161 18.17 -14.13 6.39
C GLY A 161 17.75 -14.79 7.71
N PRO A 162 16.46 -15.14 7.82
CA PRO A 162 15.91 -15.79 9.01
C PRO A 162 16.64 -17.12 9.31
N GLY A 163 17.03 -17.29 10.58
CA GLY A 163 17.70 -18.52 11.04
C GLY A 163 19.15 -18.70 10.57
N GLN A 164 19.66 -17.81 9.74
CA GLN A 164 21.05 -17.88 9.26
C GLN A 164 22.03 -17.36 10.31
N LYS A 165 23.24 -17.93 10.30
CA LYS A 165 24.36 -17.43 11.13
C LYS A 165 24.90 -16.14 10.53
N VAL A 166 25.15 -15.15 11.38
CA VAL A 166 25.87 -13.95 10.99
C VAL A 166 27.34 -14.34 10.78
N PRO A 167 27.95 -14.02 9.61
CA PRO A 167 29.38 -14.21 9.43
C PRO A 167 30.18 -13.43 10.50
N GLU A 168 31.23 -14.05 11.03
CA GLU A 168 32.07 -13.53 12.12
C GLU A 168 33.53 -13.45 11.69
N GLY A 169 34.34 -12.73 12.49
CA GLY A 169 35.78 -12.57 12.29
C GLY A 169 36.18 -11.46 11.32
N GLU A 170 37.46 -11.41 10.94
CA GLU A 170 38.05 -10.36 10.10
C GLU A 170 37.33 -10.20 8.75
N GLU A 171 36.77 -11.29 8.20
CA GLU A 171 36.05 -11.25 6.93
C GLU A 171 34.74 -10.45 6.98
N ALA A 172 34.15 -10.30 8.17
CA ALA A 172 32.91 -9.51 8.40
C ALA A 172 33.20 -8.11 8.95
N GLU A 173 34.46 -7.76 9.18
CA GLU A 173 34.85 -6.45 9.68
C GLU A 173 34.52 -5.34 8.67
N GLY A 174 33.94 -4.24 9.17
CA GLY A 174 33.55 -3.09 8.35
C GLY A 174 32.20 -3.23 7.63
N TYR A 175 31.46 -4.34 7.80
CA TYR A 175 30.11 -4.48 7.27
C TYR A 175 29.06 -3.98 8.27
N LYS A 176 28.09 -3.20 7.78
CA LYS A 176 26.88 -2.82 8.52
C LYS A 176 25.87 -3.98 8.40
N ILE A 177 25.73 -4.79 9.46
CA ILE A 177 24.94 -6.03 9.43
C ILE A 177 23.48 -5.76 9.78
N THR A 178 22.55 -6.23 8.94
CA THR A 178 21.10 -6.18 9.14
C THR A 178 20.52 -7.59 9.08
N LYS A 179 19.88 -8.04 10.15
CA LYS A 179 19.12 -9.29 10.16
C LYS A 179 17.74 -9.03 9.56
N SER A 180 17.43 -9.69 8.45
CA SER A 180 16.11 -9.62 7.83
C SER A 180 15.17 -10.60 8.53
N PRO A 181 13.94 -10.17 8.85
CA PRO A 181 12.91 -11.07 9.38
C PRO A 181 12.27 -11.92 8.28
N THR A 182 12.49 -11.61 7.00
CA THR A 182 11.97 -12.32 5.84
C THR A 182 13.09 -12.81 4.92
N ASN A 183 12.81 -13.85 4.14
CA ASN A 183 13.78 -14.36 3.15
C ASN A 183 13.95 -13.38 2.00
N SER A 184 12.87 -12.75 1.56
CA SER A 184 12.92 -11.75 0.49
C SER A 184 12.98 -10.33 1.06
N LEU A 185 13.77 -9.47 0.42
CA LEU A 185 13.85 -8.04 0.72
C LEU A 185 14.02 -7.20 -0.55
N LEU A 186 13.71 -5.92 -0.44
CA LEU A 186 13.94 -4.91 -1.47
C LEU A 186 14.92 -3.86 -0.96
N LEU A 187 15.89 -3.49 -1.81
CA LEU A 187 16.64 -2.25 -1.63
C LEU A 187 16.00 -1.15 -2.49
N GLY A 188 15.34 -0.20 -1.84
CA GLY A 188 14.75 0.96 -2.49
C GLY A 188 15.74 2.12 -2.48
N ILE A 189 16.51 2.33 -3.56
CA ILE A 189 17.58 3.31 -3.64
C ILE A 189 17.21 4.41 -4.64
N ARG A 190 17.60 5.65 -4.34
CA ARG A 190 17.36 6.85 -5.14
C ARG A 190 18.69 7.56 -5.41
N LEU A 191 18.92 7.94 -6.66
CA LEU A 191 20.04 8.80 -7.06
C LEU A 191 19.51 10.24 -7.14
N MET A 192 20.00 11.13 -6.26
CA MET A 192 19.38 12.44 -6.03
C MET A 192 20.00 13.56 -6.86
N SER A 193 21.20 13.36 -7.42
CA SER A 193 21.85 14.35 -8.31
C SER A 193 20.94 14.72 -9.49
N THR A 194 20.94 15.99 -9.88
CA THR A 194 20.27 16.46 -11.10
C THR A 194 21.07 16.15 -12.35
N ASP A 195 22.39 15.96 -12.21
CA ASP A 195 23.30 15.57 -13.29
C ASP A 195 23.17 14.07 -13.59
N ARG A 196 22.79 13.75 -14.84
CA ARG A 196 22.61 12.37 -15.28
C ARG A 196 23.92 11.59 -15.31
N ASP A 197 25.03 12.21 -15.72
CA ASP A 197 26.31 11.52 -15.80
C ASP A 197 26.82 11.15 -14.41
N GLU A 198 26.61 12.02 -13.43
CA GLU A 198 26.91 11.72 -12.03
C GLU A 198 26.03 10.57 -11.49
N ARG A 199 24.73 10.57 -11.79
CA ARG A 199 23.85 9.44 -11.44
C ARG A 199 24.32 8.12 -12.05
N MET A 200 24.75 8.15 -13.32
CA MET A 200 25.26 6.93 -14.00
C MET A 200 26.60 6.45 -13.42
N LYS A 201 27.45 7.35 -12.96
CA LYS A 201 28.68 6.99 -12.22
C LYS A 201 28.35 6.35 -10.89
N GLN A 202 27.38 6.89 -10.13
CA GLN A 202 26.92 6.34 -8.86
C GLN A 202 26.28 4.95 -9.07
N LEU A 203 25.39 4.80 -10.07
CA LEU A 203 24.76 3.53 -10.40
C LEU A 203 25.78 2.41 -10.64
N LYS A 204 26.85 2.69 -11.40
CA LYS A 204 27.91 1.72 -11.72
C LYS A 204 28.75 1.32 -10.51
N LYS A 205 28.75 2.14 -9.44
CA LYS A 205 29.47 1.84 -8.19
C LYS A 205 28.62 1.07 -7.17
N ILE A 206 27.31 0.92 -7.41
CA ILE A 206 26.45 0.10 -6.56
C ILE A 206 26.71 -1.35 -6.93
N GLU A 207 27.22 -2.14 -5.99
CA GLU A 207 27.45 -3.57 -6.16
C GLU A 207 26.52 -4.36 -5.26
N ILE A 208 25.97 -5.47 -5.77
CA ILE A 208 25.09 -6.37 -5.02
C ILE A 208 25.49 -7.79 -5.34
N TYR A 209 25.84 -8.56 -4.31
CA TYR A 209 26.35 -9.92 -4.48
C TYR A 209 26.10 -10.79 -3.25
N PRO A 210 25.97 -12.13 -3.40
CA PRO A 210 25.89 -13.03 -2.25
C PRO A 210 27.23 -13.03 -1.49
N TRP A 211 27.17 -13.15 -0.17
CA TRP A 211 28.36 -13.23 0.69
C TRP A 211 29.38 -14.28 0.23
N ALA A 212 28.88 -15.39 -0.33
CA ALA A 212 29.74 -16.43 -0.86
C ALA A 212 30.69 -15.94 -1.97
N GLU A 213 30.29 -14.92 -2.73
CA GLU A 213 31.08 -14.31 -3.82
C GLU A 213 32.00 -13.16 -3.34
N ARG A 214 32.08 -12.82 -2.05
CA ARG A 214 32.74 -11.61 -1.53
C ARG A 214 34.21 -11.44 -1.94
N LYS A 215 34.92 -12.53 -2.22
CA LYS A 215 36.32 -12.48 -2.66
C LYS A 215 36.50 -12.18 -4.15
N SER A 216 35.47 -12.44 -4.95
CA SER A 216 35.42 -12.14 -6.40
C SER A 216 33.98 -12.00 -6.84
N PRO A 217 33.34 -10.84 -6.54
CA PRO A 217 31.96 -10.62 -6.88
C PRO A 217 31.70 -10.66 -8.38
N ARG A 218 30.70 -11.41 -8.82
CA ARG A 218 30.24 -11.37 -10.21
C ARG A 218 29.46 -10.08 -10.45
N PRO A 219 29.85 -9.23 -11.42
CA PRO A 219 29.05 -8.06 -11.77
C PRO A 219 27.69 -8.48 -12.33
N ARG A 220 26.61 -8.04 -11.71
CA ARG A 220 25.22 -8.32 -12.16
C ARG A 220 24.68 -7.23 -13.06
N GLY A 221 25.29 -6.04 -13.03
CA GLY A 221 24.86 -4.89 -13.82
C GLY A 221 23.44 -4.41 -13.45
N TYR A 222 22.81 -3.78 -14.39
CA TYR A 222 21.42 -3.35 -14.27
C TYR A 222 20.66 -3.60 -15.58
N ILE A 223 19.34 -3.76 -15.44
CA ILE A 223 18.39 -3.75 -16.56
C ILE A 223 17.40 -2.58 -16.38
N THR A 224 16.73 -2.20 -17.47
CA THR A 224 15.60 -1.28 -17.46
C THR A 224 14.36 -2.00 -17.98
N PRO A 225 13.15 -1.52 -17.70
CA PRO A 225 11.94 -2.08 -18.29
C PRO A 225 11.95 -2.09 -19.83
N GLY A 226 12.60 -1.11 -20.47
CA GLY A 226 12.81 -1.13 -21.91
C GLY A 226 11.53 -1.14 -22.74
N GLY A 227 10.46 -0.49 -22.25
CA GLY A 227 9.15 -0.47 -22.90
C GLY A 227 8.27 -1.72 -22.65
N LYS A 228 8.76 -2.71 -21.92
CA LYS A 228 7.94 -3.85 -21.47
C LYS A 228 6.80 -3.34 -20.56
N ARG A 229 5.60 -3.88 -20.76
CA ARG A 229 4.49 -3.64 -19.84
C ARG A 229 4.68 -4.49 -18.59
N TRP A 230 4.63 -3.87 -17.45
CA TRP A 230 4.70 -4.48 -16.14
C TRP A 230 3.78 -3.73 -15.16
N LEU A 231 3.35 -4.36 -14.07
CA LEU A 231 2.40 -3.76 -13.14
C LEU A 231 2.61 -4.29 -11.72
N ALA A 232 3.18 -3.47 -10.85
CA ALA A 232 3.39 -3.80 -9.43
C ALA A 232 2.12 -3.71 -8.57
N ALA A 233 0.97 -3.32 -9.14
CA ALA A 233 -0.30 -3.32 -8.41
C ALA A 233 -0.70 -4.75 -8.03
N GLN A 234 -1.30 -4.91 -6.86
CA GLN A 234 -1.83 -6.20 -6.42
C GLN A 234 -2.70 -6.82 -7.53
N PRO A 235 -2.51 -8.10 -7.86
CA PRO A 235 -3.32 -8.77 -8.85
C PRO A 235 -4.76 -8.93 -8.36
N ARG A 236 -5.69 -9.17 -9.29
CA ARG A 236 -7.13 -9.30 -9.00
C ARG A 236 -7.58 -10.74 -9.03
N GLY A 237 -8.73 -11.00 -8.40
CA GLY A 237 -9.35 -12.33 -8.42
C GLY A 237 -8.47 -13.41 -7.79
N MET A 238 -8.44 -14.57 -8.40
CA MET A 238 -7.69 -15.73 -7.88
C MET A 238 -6.19 -15.51 -7.83
N GLU A 239 -5.61 -14.74 -8.74
CA GLU A 239 -4.17 -14.45 -8.78
C GLU A 239 -3.69 -13.74 -7.50
N TYR A 240 -4.55 -12.97 -6.82
CA TYR A 240 -4.24 -12.40 -5.50
C TYR A 240 -3.93 -13.50 -4.46
N TRP A 241 -4.76 -14.54 -4.44
CA TRP A 241 -4.63 -15.66 -3.50
C TRP A 241 -3.46 -16.57 -3.84
N GLU A 242 -3.19 -16.78 -5.12
CA GLU A 242 -1.99 -17.50 -5.61
C GLU A 242 -0.72 -16.77 -5.15
N ARG A 243 -0.69 -15.44 -5.30
CA ARG A 243 0.42 -14.61 -4.82
C ARG A 243 0.57 -14.64 -3.30
N LEU A 244 -0.54 -14.62 -2.55
CA LEU A 244 -0.51 -14.77 -1.10
C LEU A 244 -0.01 -16.16 -0.67
N ALA A 245 -0.47 -17.21 -1.32
CA ALA A 245 -0.03 -18.59 -1.05
C ALA A 245 1.49 -18.75 -1.26
N ASP A 246 2.02 -18.13 -2.31
CA ASP A 246 3.46 -18.08 -2.58
C ASP A 246 4.22 -17.39 -1.44
N VAL A 247 3.75 -16.23 -0.96
CA VAL A 247 4.33 -15.53 0.21
C VAL A 247 4.29 -16.40 1.45
N VAL A 248 3.15 -17.00 1.78
CA VAL A 248 2.97 -17.86 2.96
C VAL A 248 3.95 -19.05 2.92
N ASN A 249 4.20 -19.61 1.73
CA ASN A 249 5.14 -20.73 1.58
C ASN A 249 6.59 -20.30 1.69
N ARG A 250 6.98 -19.17 1.14
CA ARG A 250 8.38 -18.72 1.12
C ARG A 250 8.82 -18.04 2.41
N GLU A 251 7.97 -17.24 3.03
CA GLU A 251 8.36 -16.37 4.14
C GLU A 251 8.07 -17.00 5.51
N PRO A 252 8.81 -16.65 6.57
CA PRO A 252 8.49 -17.06 7.95
C PRO A 252 7.12 -16.56 8.39
N VAL A 253 6.44 -17.34 9.21
CA VAL A 253 5.22 -16.92 9.89
C VAL A 253 5.59 -16.18 11.16
N PHE A 254 5.19 -14.92 11.26
CA PHE A 254 5.39 -14.12 12.47
C PHE A 254 4.37 -14.47 13.55
N GLU A 255 4.74 -14.30 14.82
CA GLU A 255 3.83 -14.57 15.94
C GLU A 255 2.56 -13.72 15.84
N ARG A 256 2.66 -12.44 15.45
CA ARG A 256 1.53 -11.55 15.23
C ARG A 256 0.54 -12.05 14.15
N ASP A 257 1.02 -12.85 13.19
CA ASP A 257 0.27 -13.25 12.00
C ASP A 257 -0.37 -14.66 12.14
N ARG A 258 -0.10 -15.40 13.25
CA ARG A 258 -0.63 -16.74 13.47
C ARG A 258 -2.16 -16.81 13.45
N PHE A 259 -2.82 -15.76 13.90
CA PHE A 259 -4.28 -15.64 13.83
C PHE A 259 -4.79 -15.66 12.38
N PHE A 260 -4.10 -14.97 11.47
CA PHE A 260 -4.43 -14.99 10.04
C PHE A 260 -4.09 -16.33 9.38
N MET A 261 -3.05 -17.03 9.84
CA MET A 261 -2.75 -18.39 9.35
C MET A 261 -3.91 -19.35 9.66
N ALA A 262 -4.57 -19.21 10.81
CA ALA A 262 -5.74 -20.01 11.14
C ALA A 262 -6.94 -19.71 10.21
N MET A 263 -7.12 -18.46 9.80
CA MET A 263 -8.15 -18.08 8.83
C MET A 263 -7.84 -18.63 7.43
N LEU A 264 -6.59 -18.54 6.98
CA LEU A 264 -6.13 -18.97 5.66
C LEU A 264 -6.21 -20.48 5.47
N LYS A 265 -6.02 -21.27 6.55
CA LYS A 265 -6.06 -22.73 6.49
C LYS A 265 -7.39 -23.24 5.93
N GLU A 266 -8.52 -22.72 6.40
CA GLU A 266 -9.86 -23.12 5.93
C GLU A 266 -10.12 -22.68 4.47
N LEU A 267 -9.35 -21.70 3.99
CA LEU A 267 -9.39 -21.22 2.62
C LEU A 267 -8.45 -22.00 1.67
N GLY A 268 -7.75 -23.03 2.18
CA GLY A 268 -6.82 -23.85 1.41
C GLY A 268 -5.42 -23.26 1.26
N ILE A 269 -5.07 -22.19 1.98
CA ILE A 269 -3.74 -21.59 1.99
C ILE A 269 -3.04 -21.98 3.31
N GLU A 270 -2.06 -22.89 3.20
CA GLU A 270 -1.35 -23.44 4.37
C GLU A 270 0.15 -23.55 4.04
N LYS A 271 1.00 -23.10 4.98
CA LYS A 271 2.46 -23.16 4.81
C LYS A 271 2.95 -24.59 4.61
N GLY A 272 3.80 -24.77 3.60
CA GLY A 272 4.36 -26.06 3.22
C GLY A 272 3.44 -26.93 2.39
N LYS A 273 2.25 -26.42 2.00
CA LYS A 273 1.32 -27.14 1.13
C LYS A 273 1.10 -26.40 -0.20
N PRO A 274 0.91 -27.12 -1.32
CA PRO A 274 0.53 -26.50 -2.58
C PRO A 274 -0.89 -25.90 -2.47
N PHE A 275 -1.08 -24.73 -3.05
CA PHE A 275 -2.39 -24.09 -3.11
C PHE A 275 -3.27 -24.74 -4.18
N GLN A 276 -4.18 -25.59 -3.75
CA GLN A 276 -5.12 -26.33 -4.61
C GLN A 276 -6.55 -26.20 -4.06
N PRO A 277 -7.18 -25.01 -4.18
CA PRO A 277 -8.49 -24.77 -3.60
C PRO A 277 -9.58 -25.62 -4.28
N THR A 278 -10.52 -26.12 -3.47
CA THR A 278 -11.75 -26.76 -3.93
C THR A 278 -12.62 -25.77 -4.71
N GLU A 279 -13.62 -26.26 -5.46
CA GLU A 279 -14.56 -25.37 -6.17
C GLU A 279 -15.34 -24.44 -5.22
N ARG A 280 -15.70 -24.94 -4.03
CA ARG A 280 -16.28 -24.12 -2.96
C ARG A 280 -15.33 -23.00 -2.54
N GLN A 281 -14.08 -23.32 -2.24
CA GLN A 281 -13.06 -22.32 -1.85
C GLN A 281 -12.79 -21.32 -2.95
N LYS A 282 -12.68 -21.76 -4.22
CA LYS A 282 -12.50 -20.85 -5.38
C LYS A 282 -13.62 -19.82 -5.49
N LYS A 283 -14.88 -20.26 -5.32
CA LYS A 283 -16.03 -19.34 -5.34
C LYS A 283 -15.91 -18.28 -4.23
N ILE A 284 -15.68 -18.73 -2.99
CA ILE A 284 -15.53 -17.83 -1.84
C ILE A 284 -14.35 -16.86 -2.03
N LEU A 285 -13.20 -17.35 -2.48
CA LEU A 285 -12.00 -16.54 -2.68
C LEU A 285 -12.18 -15.53 -3.83
N THR A 286 -12.90 -15.90 -4.91
CA THR A 286 -13.21 -14.99 -6.01
C THR A 286 -14.10 -13.83 -5.53
N ASP A 287 -15.16 -14.14 -4.81
CA ASP A 287 -16.06 -13.13 -4.24
C ASP A 287 -15.33 -12.25 -3.20
N ALA A 288 -14.52 -12.86 -2.36
CA ALA A 288 -13.75 -12.15 -1.33
C ALA A 288 -12.63 -11.27 -1.93
N ALA A 289 -12.03 -11.63 -3.05
CA ALA A 289 -11.07 -10.78 -3.73
C ALA A 289 -11.73 -9.48 -4.23
N LEU A 290 -12.94 -9.56 -4.77
CA LEU A 290 -13.69 -8.40 -5.22
C LEU A 290 -14.09 -7.49 -4.05
N VAL A 291 -14.65 -8.08 -2.98
CA VAL A 291 -15.09 -7.32 -1.80
C VAL A 291 -13.90 -6.80 -1.02
N GLY A 292 -12.84 -7.58 -0.85
CA GLY A 292 -11.60 -7.16 -0.18
C GLY A 292 -10.89 -6.02 -0.92
N GLU A 293 -10.80 -6.06 -2.26
CA GLU A 293 -10.30 -4.91 -3.03
C GLU A 293 -11.20 -3.68 -2.84
N SER A 294 -12.52 -3.87 -2.80
CA SER A 294 -13.48 -2.77 -2.57
C SER A 294 -13.32 -2.17 -1.17
N MET A 295 -13.05 -2.98 -0.14
CA MET A 295 -12.75 -2.51 1.22
C MET A 295 -11.44 -1.71 1.24
N ALA A 296 -10.38 -2.19 0.57
CA ALA A 296 -9.12 -1.47 0.45
C ALA A 296 -9.30 -0.13 -0.27
N LYS A 297 -10.06 -0.09 -1.36
CA LYS A 297 -10.43 1.15 -2.07
C LYS A 297 -11.18 2.12 -1.16
N ALA A 298 -12.15 1.64 -0.39
CA ALA A 298 -12.91 2.47 0.54
C ALA A 298 -12.00 3.04 1.65
N ASN A 299 -11.15 2.20 2.25
CA ASN A 299 -10.18 2.65 3.24
C ASN A 299 -9.21 3.70 2.66
N ASN A 300 -8.76 3.50 1.43
CA ASN A 300 -7.82 4.41 0.79
C ASN A 300 -8.48 5.71 0.33
N PHE A 301 -9.54 5.65 -0.45
CA PHE A 301 -10.10 6.85 -1.09
C PHE A 301 -11.12 7.60 -0.23
N ALA A 302 -11.83 6.95 0.69
CA ALA A 302 -12.75 7.62 1.61
C ALA A 302 -12.07 8.16 2.88
N LYS A 303 -10.88 7.65 3.24
CA LYS A 303 -10.03 8.10 4.37
C LYS A 303 -10.81 8.40 5.65
N ARG A 304 -11.51 7.40 6.18
CA ARG A 304 -12.15 7.53 7.51
C ARG A 304 -11.14 7.68 8.66
N LEU A 305 -9.86 7.44 8.39
CA LEU A 305 -8.77 7.50 9.36
C LEU A 305 -8.48 8.95 9.76
N LYS A 306 -8.56 9.26 11.05
CA LYS A 306 -8.36 10.62 11.57
C LYS A 306 -6.93 11.12 11.38
N THR A 307 -5.94 10.22 11.41
CA THR A 307 -4.51 10.51 11.24
C THR A 307 -4.16 11.04 9.85
N GLY A 308 -5.01 10.76 8.84
CA GLY A 308 -4.81 11.26 7.49
C GLY A 308 -5.21 12.71 7.25
N LYS A 309 -5.92 13.38 8.18
CA LYS A 309 -6.45 14.73 7.92
C LYS A 309 -5.35 15.77 7.90
N TYR A 310 -5.30 16.58 6.85
CA TYR A 310 -4.36 17.70 6.72
C TYR A 310 -4.82 18.93 7.50
N VAL A 311 -5.95 19.55 7.10
CA VAL A 311 -6.62 20.64 7.81
C VAL A 311 -8.13 20.44 7.77
N LYS A 312 -8.86 21.05 8.71
CA LYS A 312 -10.31 20.98 8.77
C LYS A 312 -10.91 21.65 7.51
N GLY A 313 -11.80 20.94 6.84
CA GLY A 313 -12.52 21.44 5.65
C GLY A 313 -11.77 21.24 4.33
N SER A 314 -10.49 20.85 4.33
CA SER A 314 -9.75 20.51 3.11
C SER A 314 -10.03 19.08 2.65
N HIS A 315 -10.00 18.86 1.34
CA HIS A 315 -10.01 17.53 0.72
C HIS A 315 -8.62 16.91 0.61
N TRP A 316 -7.56 17.67 0.93
CA TRP A 316 -6.22 17.12 1.04
C TRP A 316 -6.06 16.31 2.33
N TYR A 317 -5.32 15.19 2.23
CA TYR A 317 -4.99 14.33 3.35
C TYR A 317 -3.53 13.83 3.24
N PHE A 318 -2.97 13.39 4.36
CA PHE A 318 -1.68 12.69 4.33
C PHE A 318 -1.87 11.29 3.74
N ALA A 319 -1.12 10.97 2.69
CA ALA A 319 -1.20 9.66 2.06
C ALA A 319 -0.60 8.55 2.95
N THR A 320 0.55 8.81 3.59
CA THR A 320 1.23 7.89 4.51
C THR A 320 0.55 7.88 5.88
N VAL A 321 -0.50 7.08 6.04
CA VAL A 321 -1.29 7.01 7.29
C VAL A 321 -0.80 5.94 8.26
N ALA A 322 -0.11 4.90 7.79
CA ALA A 322 0.50 3.86 8.61
C ALA A 322 1.85 4.32 9.16
N PHE A 323 2.16 4.03 10.43
CA PHE A 323 3.49 4.28 10.98
C PHE A 323 4.56 3.39 10.30
N PRO A 324 5.85 3.77 10.35
CA PRO A 324 6.91 3.00 9.69
C PRO A 324 7.00 1.53 10.10
N ASP A 325 6.70 1.22 11.37
CA ASP A 325 6.64 -0.13 11.92
C ASP A 325 5.26 -0.77 11.84
N GLN A 326 4.27 -0.05 11.28
CA GLN A 326 2.88 -0.48 11.12
C GLN A 326 2.14 -0.78 12.44
N LYS A 327 2.60 -0.17 13.55
CA LYS A 327 2.04 -0.39 14.89
C LYS A 327 1.50 0.89 15.49
N ALA A 328 0.37 0.81 16.17
CA ALA A 328 -0.11 1.77 17.13
C ALA A 328 0.19 1.26 18.55
N GLU A 329 -0.12 2.06 19.57
CA GLU A 329 0.17 1.71 20.96
C GLU A 329 -0.42 0.35 21.39
N ASN A 330 -1.63 0.04 20.95
CA ASN A 330 -2.39 -1.12 21.43
C ASN A 330 -2.88 -2.06 20.32
N TYR A 331 -2.52 -1.82 19.04
CA TYR A 331 -2.95 -2.63 17.89
C TYR A 331 -2.01 -2.48 16.69
N ASP A 332 -2.02 -3.48 15.82
CA ASP A 332 -1.40 -3.38 14.51
C ASP A 332 -2.32 -2.62 13.56
N GLN A 333 -1.76 -1.65 12.84
CA GLN A 333 -2.49 -0.72 11.97
C GLN A 333 -2.96 -1.40 10.67
N LEU A 334 -3.95 -2.29 10.75
CA LEU A 334 -4.45 -3.07 9.60
C LEU A 334 -5.06 -2.19 8.50
N ASP A 335 -5.98 -1.29 8.88
CA ASP A 335 -6.67 -0.41 7.93
C ASP A 335 -5.73 0.63 7.34
N GLU A 336 -4.85 1.22 8.16
CA GLU A 336 -3.87 2.22 7.75
C GLU A 336 -2.86 1.64 6.76
N ARG A 337 -2.29 0.47 7.05
CA ARG A 337 -1.34 -0.18 6.15
C ARG A 337 -2.02 -0.68 4.88
N ALA A 338 -3.25 -1.20 4.96
CA ALA A 338 -4.03 -1.58 3.80
C ALA A 338 -4.30 -0.37 2.89
N ALA A 339 -4.70 0.78 3.46
CA ALA A 339 -4.90 2.01 2.72
C ALA A 339 -3.61 2.49 2.04
N TRP A 340 -2.48 2.50 2.76
CA TRP A 340 -1.21 2.94 2.20
C TRP A 340 -0.68 2.00 1.12
N PHE A 341 -0.58 0.69 1.41
CA PHE A 341 0.00 -0.27 0.46
C PHE A 341 -0.94 -0.69 -0.66
N TYR A 342 -2.22 -0.30 -0.61
CA TYR A 342 -3.10 -0.41 -1.77
C TYR A 342 -2.66 0.53 -2.90
N GLU A 343 -2.21 1.74 -2.58
CA GLU A 343 -1.85 2.74 -3.60
C GLU A 343 -0.35 2.99 -3.74
N ALA A 344 0.47 2.61 -2.76
CA ALA A 344 1.89 2.93 -2.73
C ALA A 344 2.74 1.75 -2.23
N VAL A 345 4.04 1.93 -2.23
CA VAL A 345 5.02 0.93 -1.81
C VAL A 345 6.01 1.53 -0.82
N THR A 346 6.54 0.66 0.05
CA THR A 346 7.51 0.96 1.10
C THR A 346 7.01 1.96 2.15
N ASN A 347 7.55 1.88 3.34
CA ASN A 347 7.28 2.83 4.41
C ASN A 347 8.53 2.97 5.30
N ASN A 348 8.92 4.22 5.56
CA ASN A 348 10.03 4.52 6.45
C ASN A 348 9.86 5.91 7.09
N ALA A 349 10.61 6.21 8.13
CA ALA A 349 10.49 7.46 8.88
C ALA A 349 10.69 8.72 8.02
N ALA A 350 11.49 8.66 6.94
CA ALA A 350 11.72 9.80 6.06
C ALA A 350 10.49 10.17 5.22
N MET A 351 9.54 9.23 5.05
CA MET A 351 8.31 9.45 4.26
C MET A 351 7.18 10.14 5.05
N HIS A 352 7.37 10.36 6.35
CA HIS A 352 6.36 10.97 7.23
C HIS A 352 6.55 12.47 7.44
N GLY A 353 7.66 13.06 6.96
CA GLY A 353 7.93 14.50 7.03
C GLY A 353 7.78 15.12 8.42
N GLN A 354 8.06 14.35 9.48
CA GLN A 354 7.84 14.78 10.87
C GLN A 354 8.91 15.74 11.38
N ARG A 355 9.96 16.04 10.58
CA ARG A 355 11.07 16.92 10.96
C ARG A 355 11.30 17.97 9.89
N THR A 356 11.37 19.22 10.31
CA THR A 356 11.75 20.34 9.45
C THR A 356 13.11 20.08 8.78
N GLY A 357 13.21 20.33 7.48
CA GLY A 357 14.43 20.19 6.69
C GLY A 357 14.83 18.75 6.35
N LYS A 358 14.04 17.74 6.73
CA LYS A 358 14.36 16.32 6.48
C LYS A 358 13.17 15.54 5.94
N GLY A 359 13.46 14.55 5.09
CA GLY A 359 12.45 13.65 4.56
C GLY A 359 11.52 14.32 3.55
N GLN A 360 10.33 13.78 3.41
CA GLN A 360 9.31 14.26 2.48
C GLN A 360 7.90 14.06 3.04
N VAL A 361 6.98 14.89 2.56
CA VAL A 361 5.55 14.79 2.86
C VAL A 361 4.81 14.44 1.60
N TYR A 362 3.82 13.58 1.72
CA TYR A 362 2.91 13.19 0.65
C TYR A 362 1.50 13.62 1.03
N MET A 363 0.95 14.58 0.29
CA MET A 363 -0.45 14.96 0.37
C MET A 363 -1.18 14.47 -0.86
N ALA A 364 -2.33 13.87 -0.68
CA ALA A 364 -3.19 13.41 -1.75
C ALA A 364 -4.58 14.03 -1.65
N SER A 365 -5.29 14.10 -2.76
CA SER A 365 -6.70 14.40 -2.82
C SER A 365 -7.37 13.55 -3.88
N ASN A 366 -8.62 13.16 -3.64
CA ASN A 366 -9.43 12.44 -4.62
C ASN A 366 -10.63 13.28 -5.07
N LYS A 367 -10.79 14.46 -4.48
CA LYS A 367 -11.95 15.32 -4.67
C LYS A 367 -11.52 16.75 -4.97
N ASP A 368 -12.35 17.45 -5.71
CA ASP A 368 -12.23 18.87 -5.88
C ASP A 368 -12.85 19.65 -4.69
N LYS A 369 -12.76 20.95 -4.72
CA LYS A 369 -13.29 21.88 -3.70
C LYS A 369 -14.79 21.71 -3.43
N ASP A 370 -15.55 21.30 -4.43
CA ASP A 370 -16.99 21.07 -4.31
C ASP A 370 -17.33 19.71 -3.70
N GLY A 371 -16.32 18.83 -3.52
CA GLY A 371 -16.46 17.48 -3.01
C GLY A 371 -16.75 16.43 -4.09
N ASP A 372 -16.67 16.79 -5.37
CA ASP A 372 -16.82 15.85 -6.48
C ASP A 372 -15.51 15.06 -6.71
N TRP A 373 -15.64 13.80 -7.13
CA TRP A 373 -14.50 12.97 -7.48
C TRP A 373 -13.78 13.51 -8.72
N LEU A 374 -12.44 13.47 -8.70
CA LEU A 374 -11.62 13.92 -9.82
C LEU A 374 -11.81 13.02 -11.04
N ASP A 375 -12.15 13.64 -12.18
CA ASP A 375 -12.47 13.00 -13.44
C ASP A 375 -11.55 13.49 -14.57
N GLY A 376 -11.02 12.57 -15.38
CA GLY A 376 -10.07 12.92 -16.42
C GLY A 376 -10.68 13.62 -17.64
N GLY A 377 -12.00 13.68 -17.77
CA GLY A 377 -12.69 14.41 -18.83
C GLY A 377 -12.98 15.88 -18.48
N ARG A 378 -12.65 16.32 -17.26
CA ARG A 378 -12.89 17.69 -16.78
C ARG A 378 -11.59 18.47 -16.64
N ASN A 379 -11.69 19.79 -16.65
CA ASN A 379 -10.57 20.69 -16.40
C ASN A 379 -10.55 21.13 -14.95
N TYR A 380 -9.34 21.19 -14.39
CA TYR A 380 -9.10 21.62 -13.01
C TYR A 380 -7.91 22.56 -12.93
N VAL A 381 -7.84 23.32 -11.85
CA VAL A 381 -6.69 24.13 -11.47
C VAL A 381 -6.35 23.92 -10.00
N LEU A 382 -5.08 23.79 -9.70
CA LEU A 382 -4.53 23.88 -8.35
C LEU A 382 -3.70 25.13 -8.23
N HIS A 383 -4.11 26.05 -7.37
CA HIS A 383 -3.32 27.21 -7.00
C HIS A 383 -2.29 26.82 -5.93
N VAL A 384 -1.02 26.85 -6.27
CA VAL A 384 0.08 26.66 -5.33
C VAL A 384 0.52 28.03 -4.82
N PRO A 385 0.24 28.38 -3.54
CA PRO A 385 0.60 29.69 -3.01
C PRO A 385 2.10 29.96 -3.10
N PRO A 386 2.53 31.22 -3.09
CA PRO A 386 3.94 31.57 -3.10
C PRO A 386 4.69 30.94 -1.90
N ASP A 387 5.99 30.84 -2.01
CA ASP A 387 6.89 30.35 -0.96
C ASP A 387 6.51 28.94 -0.44
N ALA A 388 6.11 28.05 -1.34
CA ALA A 388 5.81 26.66 -1.00
C ALA A 388 6.91 26.06 -0.12
N PRO A 389 6.59 25.53 1.08
CA PRO A 389 7.54 25.26 2.16
C PRO A 389 8.34 23.98 1.97
N ALA A 390 9.11 23.92 0.88
CA ALA A 390 10.08 22.87 0.59
C ALA A 390 11.48 23.46 0.46
N GLU A 391 12.49 22.92 1.15
CA GLU A 391 13.87 23.37 1.01
C GLU A 391 14.47 22.91 -0.31
N THR A 392 14.13 21.68 -0.74
CA THR A 392 14.70 21.11 -1.96
C THR A 392 13.83 21.42 -3.17
N PHE A 393 12.59 20.97 -3.17
CA PHE A 393 11.59 21.23 -4.20
C PHE A 393 10.21 20.71 -3.79
N TRP A 394 9.16 21.15 -4.51
CA TRP A 394 7.85 20.53 -4.48
C TRP A 394 7.51 19.91 -5.84
N SER A 395 6.60 18.95 -5.86
CA SER A 395 6.06 18.38 -7.09
C SER A 395 4.60 17.99 -6.91
N ILE A 396 3.84 17.99 -8.00
CA ILE A 396 2.54 17.35 -8.11
C ILE A 396 2.60 16.30 -9.22
N THR A 397 2.14 15.10 -8.92
CA THR A 397 2.16 13.95 -9.85
C THR A 397 0.78 13.32 -9.90
N LEU A 398 0.27 13.01 -11.08
CA LEU A 398 -1.05 12.39 -11.27
C LEU A 398 -0.94 10.88 -11.47
N TYR A 399 -1.85 10.16 -10.85
CA TYR A 399 -1.95 8.69 -10.87
C TYR A 399 -3.33 8.22 -11.32
N ASP A 400 -3.35 7.11 -12.04
CA ASP A 400 -4.56 6.41 -12.46
C ASP A 400 -5.17 5.64 -11.28
N VAL A 401 -6.46 5.80 -11.00
CA VAL A 401 -7.14 5.11 -9.90
C VAL A 401 -7.18 3.59 -10.11
N ALA A 402 -7.23 3.11 -11.34
CA ALA A 402 -7.33 1.69 -11.62
C ALA A 402 -6.03 0.93 -11.33
N THR A 403 -4.88 1.55 -11.62
CA THR A 403 -3.55 0.95 -11.47
C THR A 403 -2.72 1.52 -10.33
N ARG A 404 -3.03 2.73 -9.85
CA ARG A 404 -2.24 3.54 -8.90
C ARG A 404 -0.83 3.85 -9.41
N CYS A 405 -0.59 3.67 -10.71
CA CYS A 405 0.64 4.05 -11.40
C CYS A 405 0.50 5.43 -12.03
N LEU A 406 1.59 5.97 -12.58
CA LEU A 406 1.55 7.23 -13.32
C LEU A 406 0.41 7.23 -14.35
N LEU A 407 -0.36 8.30 -14.38
CA LEU A 407 -1.44 8.47 -15.36
C LEU A 407 -0.84 8.48 -16.77
N GLN A 408 -1.03 7.40 -17.50
CA GLN A 408 -0.48 7.24 -18.85
C GLN A 408 -1.27 8.08 -19.85
N ASN A 409 -0.55 8.92 -20.61
CA ASN A 409 -1.10 9.78 -21.66
C ASN A 409 -0.11 9.90 -22.86
N GLU A 410 -0.59 10.38 -23.99
CA GLU A 410 0.19 10.48 -25.23
C GLU A 410 1.36 11.47 -25.12
N GLN A 411 1.21 12.51 -24.29
CA GLN A 411 2.22 13.55 -24.08
C GLN A 411 3.37 13.07 -23.19
N LYS A 412 3.23 11.92 -22.51
CA LYS A 412 4.20 11.39 -21.55
C LYS A 412 4.51 12.36 -20.39
N ILE A 413 3.49 13.08 -19.94
CA ILE A 413 3.58 14.08 -18.87
C ILE A 413 2.64 13.65 -17.73
N ALA A 414 3.19 13.39 -16.55
CA ALA A 414 2.38 13.05 -15.37
C ALA A 414 2.63 13.97 -14.18
N ASP A 415 3.55 14.95 -14.29
CA ASP A 415 3.92 15.81 -13.17
C ASP A 415 4.28 17.25 -13.58
N ARG A 416 4.30 18.10 -12.54
CA ARG A 416 4.95 19.41 -12.54
C ARG A 416 5.70 19.57 -11.22
N SER A 417 6.78 20.34 -11.26
CA SER A 417 7.70 20.48 -10.15
C SER A 417 8.34 21.87 -10.15
N SER A 418 8.66 22.38 -8.97
CA SER A 418 9.41 23.65 -8.84
C SER A 418 10.83 23.61 -9.42
N ARG A 419 11.28 22.44 -9.91
CA ARG A 419 12.52 22.28 -10.68
C ARG A 419 12.35 22.54 -12.19
N MET A 420 11.12 22.80 -12.65
CA MET A 420 10.78 23.08 -14.04
C MET A 420 10.56 24.57 -14.24
N ASP A 421 10.66 25.04 -15.49
CA ASP A 421 10.36 26.43 -15.86
C ASP A 421 8.84 26.64 -15.90
N LEU A 422 8.25 26.87 -14.71
CA LEU A 422 6.82 27.12 -14.55
C LEU A 422 6.51 28.62 -14.70
N ILE A 423 5.36 28.92 -15.31
CA ILE A 423 4.81 30.26 -15.37
C ILE A 423 4.30 30.63 -13.96
N LYS A 424 4.86 31.69 -13.39
CA LYS A 424 4.46 32.23 -12.09
C LYS A 424 3.49 33.39 -12.25
N ASN A 425 2.59 33.54 -11.32
CA ASN A 425 1.73 34.72 -11.16
C ASN A 425 2.55 35.92 -10.60
N ALA A 426 1.98 37.10 -10.61
CA ALA A 426 2.65 38.33 -10.17
C ALA A 426 3.05 38.31 -8.68
N ASP A 427 2.36 37.54 -7.85
CA ASP A 427 2.63 37.33 -6.42
C ASP A 427 3.62 36.17 -6.14
N GLY A 428 4.12 35.50 -7.19
CA GLY A 428 5.00 34.35 -7.09
C GLY A 428 4.31 33.00 -6.92
N SER A 429 2.99 32.98 -6.83
CA SER A 429 2.21 31.72 -6.83
C SER A 429 2.26 31.03 -8.21
N VAL A 430 1.85 29.75 -8.24
CA VAL A 430 1.84 28.94 -9.47
C VAL A 430 0.50 28.26 -9.62
N ASP A 431 -0.18 28.46 -10.75
CA ASP A 431 -1.38 27.69 -11.10
C ASP A 431 -0.99 26.45 -11.92
N ILE A 432 -1.34 25.29 -11.44
CA ILE A 432 -1.16 24.01 -12.14
C ILE A 432 -2.50 23.57 -12.72
N TYR A 433 -2.54 23.41 -14.03
CA TYR A 433 -3.74 23.01 -14.77
C TYR A 433 -3.74 21.50 -15.01
N MET A 434 -4.87 20.85 -14.78
CA MET A 434 -5.08 19.43 -15.03
C MET A 434 -6.34 19.25 -15.87
N GLY A 435 -6.22 18.59 -17.01
CA GLY A 435 -7.34 18.44 -17.92
C GLY A 435 -6.92 17.79 -19.24
N PRO A 436 -7.88 17.37 -20.10
CA PRO A 436 -7.58 16.72 -21.37
C PRO A 436 -6.88 17.63 -22.39
N LYS A 437 -6.96 18.96 -22.22
CA LYS A 437 -6.31 19.95 -23.10
C LYS A 437 -5.65 21.04 -22.27
N ALA A 438 -4.50 21.51 -22.73
CA ALA A 438 -3.82 22.64 -22.13
C ALA A 438 -4.60 23.93 -22.34
N PRO A 439 -4.77 24.79 -21.34
CA PRO A 439 -5.24 26.16 -21.55
C PRO A 439 -4.17 26.92 -22.38
N LYS A 440 -4.64 27.74 -23.32
CA LYS A 440 -3.74 28.50 -24.24
C LYS A 440 -2.75 29.37 -23.47
N GLY A 441 -1.46 29.18 -23.76
CA GLY A 441 -0.36 29.90 -23.10
C GLY A 441 -0.04 29.43 -21.68
N LYS A 442 -0.57 28.26 -21.25
CA LYS A 442 -0.33 27.64 -19.93
C LYS A 442 0.25 26.23 -20.04
N GLU A 443 0.76 25.88 -21.18
CA GLU A 443 1.27 24.54 -21.51
C GLU A 443 2.39 24.10 -20.55
N ALA A 444 3.23 25.04 -20.09
CA ALA A 444 4.29 24.77 -19.11
C ALA A 444 3.76 24.33 -17.74
N ASN A 445 2.56 24.76 -17.38
CA ASN A 445 1.93 24.46 -16.08
C ASN A 445 0.83 23.37 -16.18
N TRP A 446 0.70 22.72 -17.33
CA TRP A 446 -0.39 21.75 -17.57
C TRP A 446 0.09 20.31 -17.42
N ILE A 447 -0.78 19.48 -16.83
CA ILE A 447 -0.64 18.02 -16.74
C ILE A 447 -1.86 17.40 -17.45
N PRO A 448 -1.66 16.59 -18.52
CA PRO A 448 -2.75 15.95 -19.23
C PRO A 448 -3.51 14.95 -18.34
N THR A 449 -4.84 15.01 -18.41
CA THR A 449 -5.71 13.93 -17.90
C THR A 449 -6.36 13.18 -19.07
N VAL A 450 -6.96 12.01 -18.79
CA VAL A 450 -7.50 11.12 -19.81
C VAL A 450 -9.01 10.96 -19.60
N PRO A 451 -9.85 11.40 -20.55
CA PRO A 451 -11.30 11.19 -20.47
C PRO A 451 -11.66 9.72 -20.24
N GLY A 452 -12.65 9.47 -19.37
CA GLY A 452 -13.07 8.12 -18.99
C GLY A 452 -12.21 7.44 -17.92
N LYS A 453 -11.17 8.12 -17.40
CA LYS A 453 -10.37 7.64 -16.28
C LYS A 453 -10.53 8.54 -15.06
N ALA A 454 -10.66 7.94 -13.89
CA ALA A 454 -10.48 8.64 -12.62
C ALA A 454 -8.98 8.73 -12.28
N TRP A 455 -8.60 9.80 -11.61
CA TRP A 455 -7.22 10.06 -11.23
C TRP A 455 -7.13 10.67 -9.84
N PHE A 456 -5.94 10.64 -9.24
CA PHE A 456 -5.63 11.34 -8.00
C PHE A 456 -4.21 11.91 -8.04
N PRO A 457 -3.94 13.07 -7.43
CA PRO A 457 -2.61 13.65 -7.32
C PRO A 457 -1.92 13.28 -6.02
N TYR A 458 -0.58 13.22 -6.07
CA TYR A 458 0.26 13.46 -4.90
C TYR A 458 0.94 14.81 -5.03
N PHE A 459 0.74 15.68 -4.06
CA PHE A 459 1.56 16.87 -3.86
C PHE A 459 2.63 16.54 -2.82
N ARG A 460 3.89 16.72 -3.22
CA ARG A 460 5.06 16.36 -2.41
C ARG A 460 5.85 17.59 -2.03
N LEU A 461 6.24 17.67 -0.75
CA LEU A 461 7.23 18.62 -0.27
C LEU A 461 8.49 17.84 0.14
N TYR A 462 9.62 18.15 -0.48
CA TYR A 462 10.90 17.55 -0.16
C TYR A 462 11.67 18.47 0.80
N SER A 463 12.09 17.93 1.96
CA SER A 463 12.62 18.68 3.07
C SER A 463 11.67 19.80 3.51
N PRO A 464 10.50 19.45 4.08
CA PRO A 464 9.46 20.43 4.42
C PRO A 464 9.95 21.44 5.46
N LYS A 465 9.58 22.74 5.29
CA LYS A 465 9.92 23.83 6.19
C LYS A 465 8.88 23.98 7.32
N LYS A 466 9.21 24.83 8.29
CA LYS A 466 8.37 25.13 9.44
C LYS A 466 6.95 25.56 9.07
N ALA A 467 6.80 26.39 8.04
CA ALA A 467 5.50 26.89 7.58
C ALA A 467 4.50 25.79 7.17
N PHE A 468 4.98 24.61 6.73
CA PHE A 468 4.14 23.44 6.56
C PHE A 468 3.76 22.80 7.91
N MET A 469 4.69 22.71 8.86
CA MET A 469 4.48 22.03 10.14
C MET A 469 3.47 22.78 11.02
N ASP A 470 3.56 24.09 11.07
CA ASP A 470 2.68 24.98 11.89
C ASP A 470 1.40 25.43 11.14
N ARG A 471 1.22 24.99 9.88
CA ARG A 471 0.06 25.33 9.05
C ARG A 471 -0.06 26.84 8.73
N SER A 472 1.03 27.60 8.78
CA SER A 472 1.03 28.99 8.30
C SER A 472 1.02 29.06 6.76
N TRP A 473 1.40 27.99 6.08
CA TRP A 473 1.18 27.75 4.65
C TRP A 473 0.20 26.58 4.46
N ILE A 474 -0.86 26.81 3.72
CA ILE A 474 -1.91 25.82 3.44
C ILE A 474 -2.06 25.66 1.94
N LEU A 475 -2.07 24.43 1.44
CA LEU A 475 -2.41 24.11 0.05
C LEU A 475 -3.92 24.15 -0.13
N PRO A 476 -4.46 25.01 -1.01
CA PRO A 476 -5.89 25.05 -1.33
C PRO A 476 -6.36 23.77 -2.01
N ASP A 477 -7.68 23.53 -1.96
CA ASP A 477 -8.28 22.43 -2.71
C ASP A 477 -8.20 22.66 -4.22
N ILE A 478 -8.26 21.57 -4.98
CA ILE A 478 -8.33 21.59 -6.44
C ILE A 478 -9.68 22.14 -6.87
N GLU A 479 -9.70 23.11 -7.77
CA GLU A 479 -10.92 23.73 -8.27
C GLU A 479 -11.22 23.31 -9.72
N LYS A 480 -12.52 23.24 -10.08
CA LYS A 480 -12.92 23.10 -11.48
C LYS A 480 -12.52 24.35 -12.25
N ASN A 481 -11.82 24.16 -13.35
CA ASN A 481 -11.47 25.24 -14.28
C ASN A 481 -12.50 25.24 -15.42
N ARG A 482 -13.32 26.29 -15.49
CA ARG A 482 -14.42 26.44 -16.46
C ARG A 482 -13.92 26.90 -17.82
#